data_a0d2aab30b54f7a8abc9d11f8573fa52
#
_entry.id   a0d2aab30b54f7a8abc9d11f8573fa52
#
_cell.length_a   1.000
_cell.length_b   1.000
_cell.length_c   1.000
_cell.angle_alpha   90.00
_cell.angle_beta   90.00
_cell.angle_gamma   90.00
#
_symmetry.space_group_name_H-M   'P 1'
#
loop_
_entity.id
_entity.type
_entity.pdbx_description
1 polymer ?
#
loop_
_entity_poly.entity_id
_entity_poly.type
_entity_poly.pdbx_seq_one_letter_code
_entity_poly.pdbx_strand_id
1 'polypeptide(L)'
;MTTRLIIARHGNTFTKDQTPTRVGGRTDLPLVESERGRNIGKYLKLKDMLPDVVFAAPLKRTMETARLAVAEMRLPLEVQAEDCFREVDYGPDENKPEEEVIARVGEDAIKLWNEKAIVPDGWKVDVPALIHTWESWAEKVASAYKDKTVMIVSSNGVIRFAPYITGDFETFAKEHDIKVGTGSVCLFEKEEGAPWRCIGW
;
A
#
# COMPACT_ATOMS: atom_id res chain seq x y z
N MET A 1 11.94 -11.81 20.03
CA MET A 1 11.55 -10.40 19.84
C MET A 1 11.14 -10.23 18.38
N THR A 2 10.06 -9.53 18.10
CA THR A 2 9.43 -9.51 16.76
C THR A 2 9.24 -8.09 16.26
N THR A 3 9.82 -7.78 15.11
CA THR A 3 9.57 -6.53 14.38
C THR A 3 8.36 -6.72 13.48
N ARG A 4 7.43 -5.76 13.46
CA ARG A 4 6.21 -5.82 12.64
C ARG A 4 6.14 -4.68 11.65
N LEU A 5 5.63 -4.99 10.47
CA LEU A 5 5.35 -4.03 9.42
C LEU A 5 3.87 -4.11 9.04
N ILE A 6 3.16 -3.02 9.23
CA ILE A 6 1.77 -2.83 8.85
C ILE A 6 1.74 -2.01 7.57
N ILE A 7 1.16 -2.54 6.51
CA ILE A 7 0.99 -1.84 5.25
C ILE A 7 -0.50 -1.65 5.03
N ALA A 8 -0.96 -0.40 4.89
CA ALA A 8 -2.37 -0.10 4.66
C ALA A 8 -2.57 0.64 3.34
N ARG A 9 -3.65 0.31 2.62
CA ARG A 9 -4.09 1.09 1.49
C ARG A 9 -4.98 2.24 1.95
N HIS A 10 -4.83 3.41 1.32
CA HIS A 10 -5.68 4.58 1.58
C HIS A 10 -7.17 4.29 1.38
N GLY A 11 -8.05 5.13 1.93
CA GLY A 11 -9.50 5.10 1.79
C GLY A 11 -9.98 5.51 0.39
N ASN A 12 -11.29 5.66 0.22
CA ASN A 12 -11.90 6.00 -1.06
C ASN A 12 -11.65 7.46 -1.47
N THR A 13 -11.41 7.66 -2.77
CA THR A 13 -11.26 8.96 -3.42
C THR A 13 -12.42 9.29 -4.37
N PHE A 14 -13.39 8.38 -4.49
CA PHE A 14 -14.63 8.56 -5.27
C PHE A 14 -15.84 8.17 -4.46
N THR A 15 -16.92 8.93 -4.63
CA THR A 15 -18.25 8.57 -4.14
C THR A 15 -18.89 7.52 -5.07
N LYS A 16 -20.01 6.92 -4.63
CA LYS A 16 -20.73 5.91 -5.44
C LYS A 16 -21.30 6.47 -6.75
N ASP A 17 -21.54 7.79 -6.80
CA ASP A 17 -22.13 8.47 -7.96
C ASP A 17 -21.06 8.96 -8.95
N GLN A 18 -19.79 8.83 -8.63
CA GLN A 18 -18.69 9.22 -9.49
C GLN A 18 -18.14 8.02 -10.24
N THR A 19 -17.71 8.24 -11.48
CA THR A 19 -16.94 7.25 -12.24
C THR A 19 -15.49 7.26 -11.75
N PRO A 20 -15.00 6.17 -11.14
CA PRO A 20 -13.62 6.09 -10.69
C PRO A 20 -12.64 6.20 -11.86
N THR A 21 -11.54 6.88 -11.61
CA THR A 21 -10.42 6.96 -12.56
C THR A 21 -9.18 6.27 -11.98
N ARG A 22 -8.18 6.03 -12.82
CA ARG A 22 -6.90 5.46 -12.40
C ARG A 22 -6.02 6.53 -11.77
N VAL A 23 -6.09 6.61 -10.44
CA VAL A 23 -5.43 7.66 -9.65
C VAL A 23 -4.00 7.24 -9.33
N GLY A 24 -3.05 7.79 -10.05
CA GLY A 24 -1.62 7.54 -9.87
C GLY A 24 -0.89 8.59 -9.05
N GLY A 25 0.43 8.60 -9.17
CA GLY A 25 1.33 9.48 -8.40
C GLY A 25 1.24 10.96 -8.79
N ARG A 26 0.73 11.27 -9.98
CA ARG A 26 0.51 12.65 -10.46
C ARG A 26 -0.90 13.19 -10.21
N THR A 27 -1.78 12.37 -9.60
CA THR A 27 -3.17 12.73 -9.30
C THR A 27 -3.37 12.73 -7.80
N ASP A 28 -3.50 13.91 -7.21
CA ASP A 28 -3.58 14.09 -5.75
C ASP A 28 -5.00 14.40 -5.27
N LEU A 29 -5.88 13.40 -5.37
CA LEU A 29 -7.26 13.49 -4.88
C LEU A 29 -7.33 13.31 -3.36
N PRO A 30 -8.19 14.08 -2.67
CA PRO A 30 -8.49 13.88 -1.25
C PRO A 30 -9.38 12.64 -1.05
N LEU A 31 -9.51 12.19 0.19
CA LEU A 31 -10.55 11.23 0.58
C LEU A 31 -11.94 11.84 0.44
N VAL A 32 -12.93 11.01 0.10
CA VAL A 32 -14.36 11.37 0.10
C VAL A 32 -15.08 10.88 1.34
N GLU A 33 -14.40 10.10 2.19
CA GLU A 33 -14.95 9.56 3.44
C GLU A 33 -13.83 9.31 4.45
N SER A 34 -14.17 9.29 5.73
CA SER A 34 -13.22 9.06 6.83
C SER A 34 -13.29 7.64 7.42
N GLU A 35 -14.30 6.87 7.04
CA GLU A 35 -14.63 5.61 7.69
C GLU A 35 -13.53 4.56 7.51
N ARG A 36 -12.98 4.42 6.29
CA ARG A 36 -11.93 3.43 6.02
C ARG A 36 -10.65 3.71 6.80
N GLY A 37 -10.24 4.98 6.91
CA GLY A 37 -9.11 5.35 7.74
C GLY A 37 -9.33 5.04 9.23
N ARG A 38 -10.51 5.36 9.76
CA ARG A 38 -10.90 5.02 11.14
C ARG A 38 -10.97 3.50 11.36
N ASN A 39 -11.50 2.76 10.39
CA ASN A 39 -11.62 1.30 10.48
C ASN A 39 -10.25 0.60 10.52
N ILE A 40 -9.23 1.13 9.83
CA ILE A 40 -7.84 0.70 10.02
C ILE A 40 -7.43 0.82 11.48
N GLY A 41 -7.65 1.99 12.11
CA GLY A 41 -7.32 2.20 13.51
C GLY A 41 -8.09 1.27 14.47
N LYS A 42 -9.38 1.07 14.24
CA LYS A 42 -10.21 0.13 15.02
C LYS A 42 -9.69 -1.30 14.90
N TYR A 43 -9.37 -1.73 13.68
CA TYR A 43 -8.83 -3.07 13.42
C TYR A 43 -7.51 -3.30 14.15
N LEU A 44 -6.58 -2.35 14.08
CA LEU A 44 -5.27 -2.46 14.74
C LEU A 44 -5.41 -2.48 16.26
N LYS A 45 -6.33 -1.71 16.84
CA LYS A 45 -6.66 -1.80 18.28
C LYS A 45 -7.20 -3.17 18.66
N LEU A 46 -8.12 -3.71 17.87
CA LEU A 46 -8.72 -5.03 18.12
C LEU A 46 -7.69 -6.15 18.06
N LYS A 47 -6.69 -6.00 17.20
CA LYS A 47 -5.59 -6.96 17.04
C LYS A 47 -4.44 -6.78 18.02
N ASP A 48 -4.49 -5.76 18.87
CA ASP A 48 -3.37 -5.34 19.73
C ASP A 48 -2.06 -5.13 18.96
N MET A 49 -2.18 -4.49 17.79
CA MET A 49 -1.08 -4.21 16.86
C MET A 49 -0.92 -2.71 16.65
N LEU A 50 -0.72 -1.98 17.76
CA LEU A 50 -0.53 -0.53 17.70
C LEU A 50 0.86 -0.19 17.17
N PRO A 51 0.99 0.74 16.19
CA PRO A 51 2.28 1.15 15.68
C PRO A 51 3.04 2.04 16.66
N ASP A 52 4.36 1.90 16.68
CA ASP A 52 5.29 2.82 17.35
C ASP A 52 5.63 4.03 16.49
N VAL A 53 5.56 3.87 15.15
CA VAL A 53 5.81 4.93 14.18
C VAL A 53 4.93 4.74 12.94
N VAL A 54 4.51 5.85 12.34
CA VAL A 54 3.62 5.86 11.18
C VAL A 54 4.19 6.70 10.05
N PHE A 55 4.27 6.09 8.89
CA PHE A 55 4.64 6.73 7.63
C PHE A 55 3.44 6.73 6.66
N ALA A 56 3.48 7.62 5.68
CA ALA A 56 2.55 7.61 4.56
C ALA A 56 3.21 8.20 3.32
N ALA A 57 2.83 7.71 2.15
CA ALA A 57 3.15 8.40 0.90
C ALA A 57 2.63 9.84 0.94
N PRO A 58 3.36 10.84 0.38
CA PRO A 58 3.03 12.26 0.52
C PRO A 58 1.90 12.71 -0.43
N LEU A 59 0.79 11.98 -0.43
CA LEU A 59 -0.44 12.33 -1.16
C LEU A 59 -1.57 12.56 -0.16
N LYS A 60 -2.53 13.42 -0.52
CA LYS A 60 -3.66 13.77 0.38
C LYS A 60 -4.35 12.52 0.92
N ARG A 61 -4.73 11.60 0.02
CA ARG A 61 -5.44 10.36 0.39
C ARG A 61 -4.68 9.45 1.35
N THR A 62 -3.37 9.31 1.20
CA THR A 62 -2.54 8.46 2.05
C THR A 62 -2.24 9.12 3.39
N MET A 63 -1.85 10.40 3.40
CA MET A 63 -1.60 11.16 4.62
C MET A 63 -2.86 11.28 5.48
N GLU A 64 -4.00 11.57 4.87
CA GLU A 64 -5.28 11.69 5.59
C GLU A 64 -5.75 10.35 6.16
N THR A 65 -5.64 9.25 5.39
CA THR A 65 -5.95 7.90 5.90
C THR A 65 -5.11 7.56 7.12
N ALA A 66 -3.79 7.82 7.06
CA ALA A 66 -2.89 7.57 8.19
C ALA A 66 -3.25 8.40 9.43
N ARG A 67 -3.55 9.70 9.26
CA ARG A 67 -3.97 10.57 10.37
C ARG A 67 -5.29 10.11 11.01
N LEU A 68 -6.26 9.69 10.21
CA LEU A 68 -7.53 9.15 10.70
C LEU A 68 -7.32 7.86 11.51
N ALA A 69 -6.44 6.97 11.05
CA ALA A 69 -6.09 5.75 11.78
C ALA A 69 -5.40 6.07 13.12
N VAL A 70 -4.40 6.96 13.12
CA VAL A 70 -3.69 7.40 14.33
C VAL A 70 -4.65 8.03 15.34
N ALA A 71 -5.54 8.92 14.87
CA ALA A 71 -6.55 9.56 15.73
C ALA A 71 -7.51 8.54 16.34
N GLU A 72 -7.97 7.56 15.56
CA GLU A 72 -8.83 6.48 16.05
C GLU A 72 -8.15 5.60 17.09
N MET A 73 -6.86 5.34 16.92
CA MET A 73 -6.04 4.62 17.90
C MET A 73 -5.73 5.45 19.15
N ARG A 74 -5.96 6.76 19.11
CA ARG A 74 -5.63 7.74 20.18
C ARG A 74 -4.14 7.74 20.54
N LEU A 75 -3.29 7.60 19.50
CA LEU A 75 -1.84 7.60 19.69
C LEU A 75 -1.28 9.02 19.51
N PRO A 76 -0.30 9.44 20.33
CA PRO A 76 0.39 10.74 20.19
C PRO A 76 1.49 10.67 19.11
N LEU A 77 1.14 10.17 17.91
CA LEU A 77 2.09 9.98 16.82
C LEU A 77 1.82 10.96 15.68
N GLU A 78 2.89 11.51 15.14
CA GLU A 78 2.86 12.27 13.90
C GLU A 78 3.05 11.34 12.70
N VAL A 79 2.31 11.59 11.62
CA VAL A 79 2.48 10.86 10.36
C VAL A 79 3.64 11.48 9.58
N GLN A 80 4.65 10.67 9.32
CA GLN A 80 5.84 11.07 8.57
C GLN A 80 5.65 10.79 7.07
N ALA A 81 5.98 11.77 6.23
CA ALA A 81 5.91 11.57 4.78
C ALA A 81 7.10 10.71 4.31
N GLU A 82 6.81 9.68 3.46
CA GLU A 82 7.81 8.81 2.86
C GLU A 82 7.59 8.75 1.34
N ASP A 83 8.38 9.52 0.59
CA ASP A 83 8.18 9.74 -0.84
C ASP A 83 8.40 8.47 -1.70
N CYS A 84 9.25 7.57 -1.27
CA CYS A 84 9.53 6.33 -2.00
C CYS A 84 8.29 5.41 -2.13
N PHE A 85 7.23 5.66 -1.37
CA PHE A 85 5.96 4.93 -1.45
C PHE A 85 4.84 5.71 -2.15
N ARG A 86 5.16 6.79 -2.87
CA ARG A 86 4.22 7.49 -3.76
C ARG A 86 3.68 6.51 -4.79
N GLU A 87 2.38 6.63 -5.14
CA GLU A 87 1.76 5.77 -6.17
C GLU A 87 2.53 5.84 -7.49
N VAL A 88 2.45 4.77 -8.27
CA VAL A 88 3.06 4.68 -9.59
C VAL A 88 2.48 5.70 -10.57
N ASP A 89 3.25 6.05 -11.60
CA ASP A 89 2.80 6.89 -12.71
C ASP A 89 2.17 6.01 -13.79
N TYR A 90 0.86 6.13 -13.97
CA TYR A 90 0.12 5.38 -14.99
C TYR A 90 0.29 5.93 -16.41
N GLY A 91 1.25 6.84 -16.65
CA GLY A 91 1.56 7.37 -17.98
C GLY A 91 0.35 7.98 -18.65
N PRO A 92 -0.01 7.53 -19.89
CA PRO A 92 -1.16 8.07 -20.61
C PRO A 92 -2.52 7.76 -19.97
N ASP A 93 -2.57 6.78 -19.06
CA ASP A 93 -3.80 6.37 -18.39
C ASP A 93 -4.02 7.06 -17.04
N GLU A 94 -3.12 7.94 -16.67
CA GLU A 94 -3.25 8.73 -15.44
C GLU A 94 -4.57 9.51 -15.43
N ASN A 95 -5.35 9.32 -14.37
CA ASN A 95 -6.67 9.93 -14.18
C ASN A 95 -7.70 9.63 -15.29
N LYS A 96 -7.58 8.49 -15.97
CA LYS A 96 -8.54 8.02 -16.97
C LYS A 96 -9.51 7.01 -16.36
N PRO A 97 -10.79 6.99 -16.78
CA PRO A 97 -11.74 5.95 -16.44
C PRO A 97 -11.24 4.56 -16.89
N GLU A 98 -11.59 3.52 -16.15
CA GLU A 98 -11.13 2.15 -16.44
C GLU A 98 -11.51 1.69 -17.86
N GLU A 99 -12.66 2.10 -18.37
CA GLU A 99 -13.10 1.79 -19.74
C GLU A 99 -12.14 2.34 -20.79
N GLU A 100 -11.66 3.58 -20.65
CA GLU A 100 -10.66 4.17 -21.54
C GLU A 100 -9.32 3.46 -21.45
N VAL A 101 -8.92 3.07 -20.24
CA VAL A 101 -7.68 2.33 -20.01
C VAL A 101 -7.73 0.97 -20.70
N ILE A 102 -8.82 0.21 -20.51
CA ILE A 102 -9.03 -1.08 -21.16
C ILE A 102 -9.06 -0.95 -22.68
N ALA A 103 -9.72 0.08 -23.20
CA ALA A 103 -9.75 0.35 -24.66
C ALA A 103 -8.35 0.57 -25.24
N ARG A 104 -7.41 1.13 -24.45
CA ARG A 104 -6.03 1.37 -24.88
C ARG A 104 -5.12 0.16 -24.73
N VAL A 105 -5.13 -0.52 -23.57
CA VAL A 105 -4.16 -1.59 -23.26
C VAL A 105 -4.73 -3.00 -23.40
N GLY A 106 -6.06 -3.15 -23.43
CA GLY A 106 -6.74 -4.44 -23.44
C GLY A 106 -7.02 -4.99 -22.04
N GLU A 107 -8.06 -5.82 -21.93
CA GLU A 107 -8.45 -6.47 -20.66
C GLU A 107 -7.36 -7.41 -20.13
N ASP A 108 -6.68 -8.13 -21.00
CA ASP A 108 -5.61 -9.08 -20.63
C ASP A 108 -4.44 -8.35 -19.94
N ALA A 109 -4.06 -7.16 -20.40
CA ALA A 109 -3.00 -6.38 -19.78
C ALA A 109 -3.39 -5.96 -18.35
N ILE A 110 -4.64 -5.54 -18.15
CA ILE A 110 -5.16 -5.19 -16.82
C ILE A 110 -5.23 -6.41 -15.91
N LYS A 111 -5.65 -7.55 -16.44
CA LYS A 111 -5.66 -8.82 -15.70
C LYS A 111 -4.25 -9.22 -15.25
N LEU A 112 -3.27 -9.18 -16.15
CA LEU A 112 -1.86 -9.49 -15.84
C LEU A 112 -1.28 -8.52 -14.80
N TRP A 113 -1.63 -7.23 -14.86
CA TRP A 113 -1.26 -6.28 -13.84
C TRP A 113 -1.87 -6.62 -12.47
N ASN A 114 -3.14 -7.00 -12.44
CA ASN A 114 -3.83 -7.34 -11.20
C ASN A 114 -3.34 -8.64 -10.56
N GLU A 115 -3.04 -9.65 -11.37
CA GLU A 115 -2.70 -11.00 -10.90
C GLU A 115 -1.19 -11.23 -10.73
N LYS A 116 -0.36 -10.56 -11.54
CA LYS A 116 1.08 -10.86 -11.65
C LYS A 116 1.98 -9.61 -11.57
N ALA A 117 1.42 -8.44 -11.38
CA ALA A 117 2.14 -7.16 -11.39
C ALA A 117 2.93 -6.92 -12.70
N ILE A 118 2.46 -7.47 -13.85
CA ILE A 118 3.04 -7.21 -15.17
C ILE A 118 2.53 -5.84 -15.64
N VAL A 119 3.46 -4.94 -15.91
CA VAL A 119 3.18 -3.54 -16.23
C VAL A 119 2.58 -3.40 -17.63
N PRO A 120 1.39 -2.80 -17.78
CA PRO A 120 0.83 -2.44 -19.09
C PRO A 120 1.70 -1.46 -19.86
N ASP A 121 1.66 -1.53 -21.19
CA ASP A 121 2.41 -0.64 -22.07
C ASP A 121 2.11 0.83 -21.80
N GLY A 122 3.16 1.66 -21.83
CA GLY A 122 3.08 3.11 -21.63
C GLY A 122 3.04 3.57 -20.16
N TRP A 123 2.84 2.67 -19.18
CA TRP A 123 2.94 3.03 -17.77
C TRP A 123 4.41 3.19 -17.35
N LYS A 124 4.68 4.23 -16.55
CA LYS A 124 6.04 4.53 -16.09
C LYS A 124 6.28 3.88 -14.73
N VAL A 125 6.40 2.55 -14.73
CA VAL A 125 6.61 1.75 -13.53
C VAL A 125 7.93 1.02 -13.63
N ASP A 126 8.88 1.40 -12.80
CA ASP A 126 10.17 0.70 -12.66
C ASP A 126 10.02 -0.42 -11.62
N VAL A 127 9.71 -1.62 -12.09
CA VAL A 127 9.49 -2.79 -11.22
C VAL A 127 10.73 -3.14 -10.39
N PRO A 128 11.94 -3.25 -10.97
CA PRO A 128 13.15 -3.47 -10.16
C PRO A 128 13.36 -2.43 -9.07
N ALA A 129 13.14 -1.15 -9.36
CA ALA A 129 13.27 -0.08 -8.38
C ALA A 129 12.24 -0.20 -7.25
N LEU A 130 10.98 -0.57 -7.56
CA LEU A 130 9.94 -0.78 -6.54
C LEU A 130 10.24 -1.98 -5.65
N ILE A 131 10.69 -3.07 -6.20
CA ILE A 131 11.12 -4.26 -5.44
C ILE A 131 12.26 -3.87 -4.51
N HIS A 132 13.30 -3.23 -5.02
CA HIS A 132 14.43 -2.77 -4.23
C HIS A 132 14.00 -1.80 -3.11
N THR A 133 13.05 -0.91 -3.39
CA THR A 133 12.50 0.00 -2.39
C THR A 133 11.87 -0.78 -1.22
N TRP A 134 11.03 -1.75 -1.48
CA TRP A 134 10.40 -2.56 -0.44
C TRP A 134 11.43 -3.36 0.37
N GLU A 135 12.36 -4.04 -0.30
CA GLU A 135 13.41 -4.83 0.34
C GLU A 135 14.31 -3.96 1.22
N SER A 136 14.83 -2.86 0.67
CA SER A 136 15.71 -1.94 1.40
C SER A 136 15.00 -1.28 2.59
N TRP A 137 13.73 -0.90 2.41
CA TRP A 137 12.95 -0.30 3.48
C TRP A 137 12.59 -1.32 4.57
N ALA A 138 12.27 -2.57 4.20
CA ALA A 138 12.06 -3.66 5.15
C ALA A 138 13.32 -3.95 5.98
N GLU A 139 14.51 -3.95 5.38
CA GLU A 139 15.78 -4.08 6.09
C GLU A 139 16.05 -2.88 7.03
N LYS A 140 15.75 -1.66 6.58
CA LYS A 140 15.80 -0.46 7.44
C LYS A 140 14.85 -0.60 8.64
N VAL A 141 13.63 -1.09 8.43
CA VAL A 141 12.67 -1.34 9.51
C VAL A 141 13.21 -2.39 10.48
N ALA A 142 13.73 -3.51 9.97
CA ALA A 142 14.26 -4.59 10.79
C ALA A 142 15.45 -4.13 11.67
N SER A 143 16.26 -3.21 11.18
CA SER A 143 17.45 -2.72 11.90
C SER A 143 17.15 -1.52 12.80
N ALA A 144 16.54 -0.45 12.25
CA ALA A 144 16.33 0.81 12.96
C ALA A 144 15.12 0.76 13.91
N TYR A 145 14.16 -0.13 13.65
CA TYR A 145 12.94 -0.31 14.44
C TYR A 145 12.81 -1.74 14.98
N LYS A 146 13.94 -2.33 15.37
CA LYS A 146 13.97 -3.67 15.96
C LYS A 146 12.98 -3.77 17.12
N ASP A 147 12.17 -4.83 17.12
CA ASP A 147 11.14 -5.10 18.13
C ASP A 147 10.01 -4.05 18.23
N LYS A 148 9.86 -3.25 17.18
CA LYS A 148 8.83 -2.24 17.04
C LYS A 148 7.81 -2.61 15.96
N THR A 149 6.68 -1.95 16.01
CA THR A 149 5.64 -2.01 14.99
C THR A 149 5.68 -0.73 14.15
N VAL A 150 5.95 -0.87 12.86
CA VAL A 150 6.00 0.24 11.90
C VAL A 150 4.78 0.16 10.99
N MET A 151 4.11 1.28 10.76
CA MET A 151 2.99 1.37 9.83
C MET A 151 3.35 2.26 8.65
N ILE A 152 2.98 1.84 7.43
CA ILE A 152 3.04 2.66 6.22
C ILE A 152 1.70 2.65 5.49
N VAL A 153 1.20 3.82 5.11
CA VAL A 153 0.02 3.97 4.26
C VAL A 153 0.44 4.36 2.85
N SER A 154 0.05 3.56 1.87
CA SER A 154 0.39 3.75 0.47
C SER A 154 -0.80 3.43 -0.44
N SER A 155 -0.53 3.22 -1.72
CA SER A 155 -1.51 2.98 -2.78
C SER A 155 -1.32 1.61 -3.41
N ASN A 156 -2.36 1.10 -4.05
CA ASN A 156 -2.41 -0.27 -4.57
C ASN A 156 -1.31 -0.61 -5.58
N GLY A 157 -0.93 0.32 -6.46
CA GLY A 157 0.14 0.08 -7.45
C GLY A 157 1.50 -0.18 -6.83
N VAL A 158 1.76 0.38 -5.64
CA VAL A 158 3.00 0.19 -4.88
C VAL A 158 2.89 -1.00 -3.93
N ILE A 159 1.77 -1.13 -3.21
CA ILE A 159 1.57 -2.18 -2.18
C ILE A 159 1.69 -3.59 -2.78
N ARG A 160 1.24 -3.82 -4.03
CA ARG A 160 1.32 -5.14 -4.67
C ARG A 160 2.74 -5.73 -4.76
N PHE A 161 3.77 -4.89 -4.63
CA PHE A 161 5.17 -5.32 -4.61
C PHE A 161 5.70 -5.59 -3.21
N ALA A 162 4.96 -5.25 -2.15
CA ALA A 162 5.39 -5.51 -0.78
C ALA A 162 5.71 -6.98 -0.48
N PRO A 163 4.99 -7.98 -1.04
CA PRO A 163 5.29 -9.39 -0.77
C PRO A 163 6.67 -9.86 -1.20
N TYR A 164 7.39 -9.10 -2.02
CA TYR A 164 8.80 -9.42 -2.35
C TYR A 164 9.70 -9.49 -1.11
N ILE A 165 9.37 -8.79 -0.03
CA ILE A 165 10.13 -8.83 1.23
C ILE A 165 10.18 -10.23 1.86
N THR A 166 9.25 -11.13 1.51
CA THR A 166 9.24 -12.51 1.99
C THR A 166 10.23 -13.42 1.28
N GLY A 167 10.76 -12.98 0.14
CA GLY A 167 11.69 -13.75 -0.68
C GLY A 167 11.03 -14.74 -1.67
N ASP A 168 9.70 -14.89 -1.66
CA ASP A 168 8.97 -15.78 -2.58
C ASP A 168 7.66 -15.17 -3.08
N PHE A 169 7.80 -14.17 -3.93
CA PHE A 169 6.65 -13.48 -4.52
C PHE A 169 5.81 -14.40 -5.43
N GLU A 170 6.42 -15.35 -6.14
CA GLU A 170 5.69 -16.21 -7.09
C GLU A 170 4.70 -17.12 -6.36
N THR A 171 5.11 -17.74 -5.26
CA THR A 171 4.20 -18.54 -4.43
C THR A 171 3.14 -17.66 -3.80
N PHE A 172 3.53 -16.49 -3.28
CA PHE A 172 2.59 -15.54 -2.68
C PHE A 172 1.49 -15.12 -3.67
N ALA A 173 1.85 -14.75 -4.91
CA ALA A 173 0.88 -14.30 -5.93
C ALA A 173 -0.01 -15.43 -6.48
N LYS A 174 0.34 -16.70 -6.25
CA LYS A 174 -0.54 -17.85 -6.56
C LYS A 174 -1.57 -18.10 -5.46
N GLU A 175 -1.24 -17.77 -4.23
CA GLU A 175 -2.07 -18.06 -3.06
C GLU A 175 -2.94 -16.87 -2.65
N HIS A 176 -2.56 -15.65 -3.06
CA HIS A 176 -3.19 -14.40 -2.66
C HIS A 176 -3.47 -13.48 -3.86
N ASP A 177 -4.59 -12.77 -3.79
CA ASP A 177 -4.83 -11.64 -4.70
C ASP A 177 -3.92 -10.47 -4.30
N ILE A 178 -2.97 -10.11 -5.17
CA ILE A 178 -2.05 -8.98 -4.92
C ILE A 178 -2.69 -7.60 -5.08
N LYS A 179 -3.94 -7.54 -5.56
CA LYS A 179 -4.73 -6.32 -5.62
C LYS A 179 -5.39 -6.06 -4.28
N VAL A 180 -4.90 -5.06 -3.57
CA VAL A 180 -5.37 -4.69 -2.23
C VAL A 180 -6.55 -3.72 -2.29
N GLY A 181 -7.63 -3.99 -1.56
CA GLY A 181 -8.79 -3.11 -1.45
C GLY A 181 -8.50 -1.81 -0.69
N THR A 182 -9.30 -0.75 -0.93
CA THR A 182 -9.19 0.51 -0.17
C THR A 182 -9.48 0.29 1.32
N GLY A 183 -8.62 0.80 2.20
CA GLY A 183 -8.74 0.61 3.65
C GLY A 183 -8.32 -0.78 4.15
N SER A 184 -7.79 -1.65 3.29
CA SER A 184 -7.24 -2.94 3.69
C SER A 184 -5.89 -2.79 4.39
N VAL A 185 -5.57 -3.76 5.23
CA VAL A 185 -4.34 -3.83 6.03
C VAL A 185 -3.64 -5.14 5.74
N CYS A 186 -2.36 -5.05 5.41
CA CYS A 186 -1.46 -6.18 5.22
C CYS A 186 -0.45 -6.21 6.37
N LEU A 187 -0.20 -7.39 6.93
CA LEU A 187 0.59 -7.56 8.13
C LEU A 187 1.78 -8.47 7.86
N PHE A 188 2.96 -7.98 8.20
CA PHE A 188 4.19 -8.75 8.11
C PHE A 188 4.92 -8.72 9.45
N GLU A 189 5.65 -9.80 9.74
CA GLU A 189 6.51 -9.87 10.91
C GLU A 189 7.85 -10.50 10.58
N LYS A 190 8.86 -10.13 11.36
CA LYS A 190 10.21 -10.66 11.29
C LYS A 190 10.73 -10.95 12.69
N GLU A 191 11.12 -12.18 12.91
CA GLU A 191 11.91 -12.56 14.09
C GLU A 191 13.40 -12.38 13.80
N GLU A 192 14.19 -12.24 14.85
CA GLU A 192 15.64 -12.09 14.71
C GLU A 192 16.25 -13.33 14.02
N GLY A 193 17.01 -13.10 12.95
CA GLY A 193 17.63 -14.18 12.16
C GLY A 193 16.70 -14.89 11.17
N ALA A 194 15.38 -14.58 11.17
CA ALA A 194 14.41 -15.17 10.24
C ALA A 194 14.09 -14.21 9.07
N PRO A 195 13.56 -14.70 7.93
CA PRO A 195 13.01 -13.86 6.89
C PRO A 195 11.72 -13.17 7.34
N TRP A 196 11.30 -12.12 6.63
CA TRP A 196 9.96 -11.57 6.76
C TRP A 196 8.91 -12.60 6.37
N ARG A 197 7.82 -12.67 7.10
CA ARG A 197 6.66 -13.48 6.72
C ARG A 197 5.37 -12.66 6.74
N CYS A 198 4.49 -12.91 5.81
CA CYS A 198 3.15 -12.36 5.81
C CYS A 198 2.29 -13.13 6.84
N ILE A 199 1.62 -12.40 7.73
CA ILE A 199 0.71 -12.96 8.75
C ILE A 199 -0.74 -12.51 8.53
N GLY A 200 -0.99 -11.68 7.51
CA GLY A 200 -2.30 -11.23 7.08
C GLY A 200 -2.20 -10.41 5.80
N TRP A 201 -3.06 -10.73 4.83
CA TRP A 201 -3.09 -10.02 3.54
C TRP A 201 -4.53 -9.72 3.12
#